data_cf6b01a4ff128c65825d2a100113bffc
#
_entry.id   cf6b01a4ff128c65825d2a100113bffc
#
_cell.length_a   1.000
_cell.length_b   1.000
_cell.length_c   1.000
_cell.angle_alpha   90.00
_cell.angle_beta   90.00
_cell.angle_gamma   90.00
#
_symmetry.space_group_name_H-M   'P 1'
#
loop_
_entity.id
_entity.type
_entity.pdbx_description
1 polymer ?
#
loop_
_entity_poly.entity_id
_entity_poly.type
_entity_poly.pdbx_seq_one_letter_code
_entity_poly.pdbx_strand_id
1 'polypeptide(L)'
;MSKILVTGALGQIGSELVPALRARYGDQQVIASDIRTTTGDRGRSALRRDYEYLDCTRYDHLLDIVRRHDVDTIYHLAALLSAVAEEKPQAAWQLNMGGLYHVLEAARRNACAVFFPSSIGAFGPETPKDQTPQVTIQRPTSIYGVAKVAGELLADYYHSRFGVDCRGLRLPGLISSETLPGGGTTDYAVDIFYQAVRYRHYTCFLRPDTRLDMMYMPDAIRAMIELMQADSVRLHHHNAYNVAAISLTPEELAGAIRKHIPEFVIDYEVDPMRQAIADSWPRSVDDRAARCDWRWQAQYDLETMTADMLSRVRRKINKVSPHAP
;
A
#
# COMPACT_ATOMS: atom_id res chain seq x y z
N MET A 1 -8.88 22.12 13.86
CA MET A 1 -7.62 21.47 13.42
C MET A 1 -7.96 20.09 12.94
N SER A 2 -7.45 19.69 11.80
CA SER A 2 -7.80 18.40 11.17
C SER A 2 -7.38 17.21 12.03
N LYS A 3 -8.28 16.27 12.30
CA LYS A 3 -8.03 15.03 13.03
C LYS A 3 -8.06 13.84 12.06
N ILE A 4 -6.96 13.13 12.01
CA ILE A 4 -6.73 12.06 11.04
C ILE A 4 -6.73 10.70 11.78
N LEU A 5 -7.59 9.78 11.37
CA LEU A 5 -7.55 8.38 11.79
C LEU A 5 -6.87 7.53 10.73
N VAL A 6 -5.87 6.75 11.12
CA VAL A 6 -5.23 5.76 10.25
C VAL A 6 -5.55 4.37 10.76
N THR A 7 -6.34 3.58 10.01
CA THR A 7 -6.60 2.18 10.34
C THR A 7 -5.53 1.28 9.71
N GLY A 8 -5.19 0.17 10.33
CA GLY A 8 -4.09 -0.69 9.86
C GLY A 8 -2.71 -0.03 10.00
N ALA A 9 -2.55 0.82 11.01
CA ALA A 9 -1.36 1.63 11.24
C ALA A 9 -0.07 0.82 11.47
N LEU A 10 -0.18 -0.43 11.91
CA LEU A 10 0.96 -1.34 12.10
C LEU A 10 1.31 -2.15 10.85
N GLY A 11 0.61 -1.93 9.74
CA GLY A 11 0.88 -2.54 8.44
C GLY A 11 2.07 -1.89 7.71
N GLN A 12 2.40 -2.39 6.52
CA GLN A 12 3.52 -1.89 5.70
C GLN A 12 3.37 -0.40 5.39
N ILE A 13 2.23 0.02 4.85
CA ILE A 13 1.96 1.44 4.55
C ILE A 13 1.82 2.24 5.85
N GLY A 14 1.03 1.75 6.80
CA GLY A 14 0.70 2.48 8.02
C GLY A 14 1.91 2.85 8.86
N SER A 15 2.92 1.95 8.94
CA SER A 15 4.15 2.17 9.69
C SER A 15 5.00 3.33 9.16
N GLU A 16 4.83 3.73 7.91
CA GLU A 16 5.51 4.87 7.27
C GLU A 16 4.57 6.08 7.11
N LEU A 17 3.28 5.84 6.83
CA LEU A 17 2.31 6.94 6.67
C LEU A 17 2.06 7.68 7.99
N VAL A 18 1.90 6.98 9.11
CA VAL A 18 1.63 7.64 10.41
C VAL A 18 2.74 8.61 10.81
N PRO A 19 4.04 8.23 10.79
CA PRO A 19 5.11 9.18 11.04
C PRO A 19 5.13 10.37 10.06
N ALA A 20 4.87 10.14 8.78
CA ALA A 20 4.82 11.19 7.77
C ALA A 20 3.69 12.19 8.02
N LEU A 21 2.49 11.70 8.35
CA LEU A 21 1.35 12.54 8.71
C LEU A 21 1.62 13.33 10.00
N ARG A 22 2.22 12.70 11.02
CA ARG A 22 2.60 13.37 12.28
C ARG A 22 3.63 14.46 12.07
N ALA A 23 4.64 14.20 11.26
CA ALA A 23 5.63 15.22 10.90
C ALA A 23 5.01 16.43 10.20
N ARG A 24 3.94 16.22 9.42
CA ARG A 24 3.28 17.26 8.63
C ARG A 24 2.20 18.03 9.42
N TYR A 25 1.38 17.32 10.21
CA TYR A 25 0.20 17.89 10.87
C TYR A 25 0.34 18.02 12.39
N GLY A 26 1.37 17.42 12.95
CA GLY A 26 1.61 17.34 14.40
C GLY A 26 1.11 16.02 15.01
N ASP A 27 1.83 15.57 16.03
CA ASP A 27 1.59 14.26 16.68
C ASP A 27 0.15 14.08 17.14
N GLN A 28 -0.40 15.11 17.80
CA GLN A 28 -1.76 15.09 18.38
C GLN A 28 -2.90 15.09 17.36
N GLN A 29 -2.58 15.32 16.07
CA GLN A 29 -3.59 15.32 15.01
C GLN A 29 -3.78 13.96 14.36
N VAL A 30 -2.95 12.95 14.66
CA VAL A 30 -2.94 11.66 13.99
C VAL A 30 -3.13 10.52 14.98
N ILE A 31 -4.31 9.90 14.92
CA ILE A 31 -4.67 8.71 15.68
C ILE A 31 -4.28 7.48 14.86
N ALA A 32 -3.32 6.72 15.34
CA ALA A 32 -2.95 5.42 14.77
C ALA A 32 -3.85 4.33 15.33
N SER A 33 -4.37 3.44 14.50
CA SER A 33 -5.19 2.32 14.97
C SER A 33 -4.93 1.03 14.22
N ASP A 34 -5.03 -0.09 14.94
CA ASP A 34 -4.86 -1.45 14.38
C ASP A 34 -5.57 -2.46 15.30
N ILE A 35 -5.88 -3.66 14.79
CA ILE A 35 -6.37 -4.78 15.60
C ILE A 35 -5.27 -5.39 16.47
N ARG A 36 -4.01 -5.17 16.14
CA ARG A 36 -2.85 -5.60 16.93
C ARG A 36 -2.54 -4.57 18.02
N THR A 37 -2.02 -5.00 19.16
CA THR A 37 -1.59 -4.10 20.23
C THR A 37 -0.12 -3.73 20.07
N THR A 38 0.28 -2.53 20.53
CA THR A 38 1.68 -2.08 20.51
C THR A 38 2.51 -2.60 21.69
N THR A 39 1.97 -3.46 22.54
CA THR A 39 2.65 -4.01 23.71
C THR A 39 3.74 -5.00 23.27
N GLY A 40 5.00 -4.70 23.62
CA GLY A 40 6.15 -5.61 23.43
C GLY A 40 7.13 -5.28 22.32
N ASP A 41 6.77 -4.43 21.36
CA ASP A 41 7.67 -4.12 20.24
C ASP A 41 8.37 -2.76 20.41
N ARG A 42 9.66 -2.80 20.76
CA ARG A 42 10.49 -1.58 20.95
C ARG A 42 10.67 -0.76 19.66
N GLY A 43 10.54 -1.39 18.49
CA GLY A 43 10.70 -0.73 17.19
C GLY A 43 9.51 0.17 16.81
N ARG A 44 8.36 0.04 17.49
CA ARG A 44 7.12 0.78 17.18
C ARG A 44 6.79 1.90 18.18
N SER A 45 7.78 2.37 18.93
CA SER A 45 7.57 3.41 19.96
C SER A 45 6.96 4.70 19.41
N ALA A 46 7.28 5.08 18.17
CA ALA A 46 6.72 6.24 17.49
C ALA A 46 5.20 6.14 17.24
N LEU A 47 4.64 4.92 17.16
CA LEU A 47 3.20 4.70 16.92
C LEU A 47 2.38 4.64 18.22
N ARG A 48 3.02 4.58 19.39
CA ARG A 48 2.33 4.41 20.69
C ARG A 48 1.57 5.66 21.18
N ARG A 49 1.98 6.83 20.74
CA ARG A 49 1.29 8.07 21.10
C ARG A 49 -0.01 8.16 20.29
N ASP A 50 -1.13 8.43 20.97
CA ASP A 50 -2.47 8.51 20.38
C ASP A 50 -2.81 7.26 19.53
N TYR A 51 -2.62 6.08 20.14
CA TYR A 51 -2.91 4.78 19.53
C TYR A 51 -4.20 4.21 20.08
N GLU A 52 -5.08 3.77 19.16
CA GLU A 52 -6.33 3.12 19.47
C GLU A 52 -6.35 1.66 18.97
N TYR A 53 -6.81 0.73 19.81
CA TYR A 53 -7.16 -0.61 19.33
C TYR A 53 -8.44 -0.50 18.50
N LEU A 54 -8.44 -1.00 17.28
CA LEU A 54 -9.59 -0.95 16.38
C LEU A 54 -9.71 -2.22 15.55
N ASP A 55 -10.84 -2.89 15.69
CA ASP A 55 -11.33 -3.89 14.74
C ASP A 55 -12.32 -3.22 13.78
N CYS A 56 -11.91 -3.03 12.51
CA CYS A 56 -12.74 -2.36 11.50
C CYS A 56 -13.99 -3.17 11.11
N THR A 57 -14.08 -4.44 11.47
CA THR A 57 -15.30 -5.25 11.27
C THR A 57 -16.39 -4.92 12.27
N ARG A 58 -16.09 -4.12 13.30
CA ARG A 58 -17.03 -3.69 14.34
C ARG A 58 -17.38 -2.22 14.16
N TYR A 59 -18.51 -1.97 13.52
CA TYR A 59 -18.99 -0.61 13.20
C TYR A 59 -19.06 0.32 14.41
N ASP A 60 -19.67 -0.16 15.51
CA ASP A 60 -19.85 0.67 16.71
C ASP A 60 -18.52 1.12 17.31
N HIS A 61 -17.51 0.25 17.27
CA HIS A 61 -16.18 0.57 17.75
C HIS A 61 -15.49 1.65 16.88
N LEU A 62 -15.58 1.53 15.56
CA LEU A 62 -15.07 2.55 14.64
C LEU A 62 -15.79 3.88 14.84
N LEU A 63 -17.12 3.86 14.94
CA LEU A 63 -17.93 5.07 15.09
C LEU A 63 -17.63 5.79 16.41
N ASP A 64 -17.41 5.04 17.50
CA ASP A 64 -17.01 5.59 18.80
C ASP A 64 -15.68 6.35 18.70
N ILE A 65 -14.67 5.76 18.07
CA ILE A 65 -13.36 6.41 17.87
C ILE A 65 -13.50 7.67 17.03
N VAL A 66 -14.24 7.60 15.90
CA VAL A 66 -14.46 8.76 15.01
C VAL A 66 -15.09 9.92 15.78
N ARG A 67 -16.10 9.66 16.60
CA ARG A 67 -16.80 10.69 17.36
C ARG A 67 -16.00 11.22 18.55
N ARG A 68 -15.37 10.35 19.32
CA ARG A 68 -14.60 10.72 20.51
C ARG A 68 -13.41 11.61 20.19
N HIS A 69 -12.83 11.44 19.00
CA HIS A 69 -11.68 12.22 18.55
C HIS A 69 -12.01 13.33 17.55
N ASP A 70 -13.29 13.54 17.19
CA ASP A 70 -13.72 14.50 16.17
C ASP A 70 -12.95 14.32 14.85
N VAL A 71 -12.86 13.06 14.35
CA VAL A 71 -12.12 12.71 13.15
C VAL A 71 -12.79 13.32 11.92
N ASP A 72 -12.01 13.99 11.08
CA ASP A 72 -12.46 14.55 9.80
C ASP A 72 -11.84 13.86 8.56
N THR A 73 -10.79 13.06 8.76
CA THR A 73 -10.12 12.34 7.67
C THR A 73 -9.76 10.93 8.11
N ILE A 74 -10.11 9.92 7.30
CA ILE A 74 -9.80 8.52 7.56
C ILE A 74 -8.93 7.95 6.45
N TYR A 75 -7.71 7.52 6.78
CA TYR A 75 -6.89 6.68 5.92
C TYR A 75 -7.17 5.21 6.25
N HIS A 76 -7.97 4.54 5.42
CA HIS A 76 -8.38 3.16 5.66
C HIS A 76 -7.41 2.17 5.03
N LEU A 77 -6.39 1.73 5.80
CA LEU A 77 -5.34 0.82 5.33
C LEU A 77 -5.54 -0.63 5.80
N ALA A 78 -6.50 -0.88 6.71
CA ALA A 78 -6.75 -2.23 7.24
C ALA A 78 -7.28 -3.14 6.13
N ALA A 79 -6.52 -4.18 5.78
CA ALA A 79 -6.88 -5.15 4.76
C ALA A 79 -6.08 -6.46 4.92
N LEU A 80 -6.62 -7.57 4.42
CA LEU A 80 -5.86 -8.78 4.11
C LEU A 80 -5.34 -8.69 2.66
N LEU A 81 -4.04 -8.99 2.47
CA LEU A 81 -3.34 -8.88 1.18
C LEU A 81 -3.58 -10.12 0.30
N SER A 82 -3.15 -10.02 -0.97
CA SER A 82 -3.52 -10.93 -2.05
C SER A 82 -3.37 -12.43 -1.73
N ALA A 83 -2.17 -12.91 -1.35
CA ALA A 83 -1.96 -14.33 -1.08
C ALA A 83 -2.72 -14.81 0.17
N VAL A 84 -2.69 -14.04 1.27
CA VAL A 84 -3.44 -14.35 2.49
C VAL A 84 -4.95 -14.31 2.26
N ALA A 85 -5.42 -13.44 1.38
CA ALA A 85 -6.84 -13.34 1.03
C ALA A 85 -7.32 -14.60 0.29
N GLU A 86 -6.49 -15.19 -0.60
CA GLU A 86 -6.81 -16.46 -1.27
C GLU A 86 -6.88 -17.63 -0.27
N GLU A 87 -6.02 -17.65 0.74
CA GLU A 87 -6.06 -18.67 1.79
C GLU A 87 -7.30 -18.53 2.71
N LYS A 88 -7.79 -17.31 2.90
CA LYS A 88 -8.87 -16.97 3.86
C LYS A 88 -9.93 -16.06 3.23
N PRO A 89 -10.62 -16.49 2.17
CA PRO A 89 -11.49 -15.62 1.38
C PRO A 89 -12.66 -15.01 2.14
N GLN A 90 -13.25 -15.75 3.08
CA GLN A 90 -14.34 -15.22 3.91
C GLN A 90 -13.87 -14.11 4.85
N ALA A 91 -12.75 -14.31 5.54
CA ALA A 91 -12.16 -13.30 6.42
C ALA A 91 -11.70 -12.07 5.62
N ALA A 92 -11.12 -12.30 4.43
CA ALA A 92 -10.74 -11.24 3.51
C ALA A 92 -11.94 -10.39 3.08
N TRP A 93 -13.05 -11.04 2.71
CA TRP A 93 -14.29 -10.32 2.36
C TRP A 93 -14.84 -9.50 3.53
N GLN A 94 -14.93 -10.11 4.70
CA GLN A 94 -15.44 -9.43 5.90
C GLN A 94 -14.59 -8.21 6.27
N LEU A 95 -13.27 -8.30 6.22
CA LEU A 95 -12.39 -7.18 6.54
C LEU A 95 -12.35 -6.16 5.39
N ASN A 96 -12.03 -6.60 4.17
CA ASN A 96 -11.75 -5.68 3.07
C ASN A 96 -13.03 -4.96 2.59
N MET A 97 -14.18 -5.63 2.60
CA MET A 97 -15.45 -5.03 2.19
C MET A 97 -16.28 -4.56 3.37
N GLY A 98 -16.46 -5.39 4.39
CA GLY A 98 -17.22 -5.01 5.59
C GLY A 98 -16.55 -3.84 6.33
N GLY A 99 -15.22 -3.89 6.49
CA GLY A 99 -14.46 -2.79 7.10
C GLY A 99 -14.56 -1.49 6.30
N LEU A 100 -14.40 -1.54 4.98
CA LEU A 100 -14.57 -0.37 4.12
C LEU A 100 -15.99 0.20 4.18
N TYR A 101 -17.01 -0.66 4.12
CA TYR A 101 -18.41 -0.25 4.27
C TYR A 101 -18.64 0.50 5.60
N HIS A 102 -18.12 -0.01 6.69
CA HIS A 102 -18.21 0.66 8.01
C HIS A 102 -17.53 2.02 8.00
N VAL A 103 -16.34 2.14 7.39
CA VAL A 103 -15.63 3.41 7.27
C VAL A 103 -16.43 4.41 6.46
N LEU A 104 -16.99 4.03 5.33
CA LEU A 104 -17.81 4.91 4.48
C LEU A 104 -19.10 5.36 5.21
N GLU A 105 -19.76 4.46 5.96
CA GLU A 105 -20.93 4.81 6.78
C GLU A 105 -20.57 5.75 7.93
N ALA A 106 -19.44 5.54 8.60
CA ALA A 106 -18.95 6.45 9.63
C ALA A 106 -18.61 7.82 9.04
N ALA A 107 -17.94 7.84 7.88
CA ALA A 107 -17.59 9.06 7.15
C ALA A 107 -18.83 9.85 6.73
N ARG A 108 -19.85 9.17 6.15
CA ARG A 108 -21.10 9.80 5.76
C ARG A 108 -21.81 10.48 6.95
N ARG A 109 -21.79 9.84 8.13
CA ARG A 109 -22.49 10.35 9.33
C ARG A 109 -21.75 11.46 10.06
N ASN A 110 -20.42 11.56 9.87
CA ASN A 110 -19.59 12.52 10.59
C ASN A 110 -18.83 13.47 9.65
N ALA A 111 -19.21 13.52 8.37
CA ALA A 111 -18.62 14.38 7.33
C ALA A 111 -17.09 14.21 7.19
N CYS A 112 -16.58 12.98 7.30
CA CYS A 112 -15.16 12.71 7.11
C CYS A 112 -14.82 12.51 5.64
N ALA A 113 -13.61 12.94 5.22
CA ALA A 113 -13.00 12.50 3.99
C ALA A 113 -12.37 11.09 4.18
N VAL A 114 -12.33 10.28 3.12
CA VAL A 114 -11.82 8.90 3.16
C VAL A 114 -10.76 8.68 2.09
N PHE A 115 -9.58 8.24 2.50
CA PHE A 115 -8.60 7.63 1.61
C PHE A 115 -8.75 6.12 1.64
N PHE A 116 -8.92 5.51 0.46
CA PHE A 116 -8.98 4.07 0.27
C PHE A 116 -7.90 3.60 -0.71
N PRO A 117 -6.91 2.77 -0.27
CA PRO A 117 -5.91 2.22 -1.18
C PRO A 117 -6.51 1.11 -2.03
N SER A 118 -6.76 1.38 -3.31
CA SER A 118 -6.92 0.34 -4.31
C SER A 118 -5.54 -0.20 -4.74
N SER A 119 -5.49 -1.02 -5.75
CA SER A 119 -4.29 -1.74 -6.17
C SER A 119 -4.34 -2.05 -7.67
N ILE A 120 -3.19 -2.28 -8.29
CA ILE A 120 -3.10 -2.92 -9.61
C ILE A 120 -3.76 -4.31 -9.62
N GLY A 121 -3.96 -4.92 -8.45
CA GLY A 121 -4.74 -6.15 -8.27
C GLY A 121 -6.23 -6.01 -8.61
N ALA A 122 -6.77 -4.80 -8.77
CA ALA A 122 -8.12 -4.56 -9.29
C ALA A 122 -8.26 -4.88 -10.79
N PHE A 123 -7.16 -5.03 -11.51
CA PHE A 123 -7.13 -5.41 -12.90
C PHE A 123 -7.06 -6.94 -13.05
N GLY A 124 -7.38 -7.44 -14.24
CA GLY A 124 -7.45 -8.88 -14.50
C GLY A 124 -6.85 -9.27 -15.84
N PRO A 125 -6.96 -10.54 -16.24
CA PRO A 125 -6.34 -11.06 -17.47
C PRO A 125 -6.78 -10.33 -18.75
N GLU A 126 -8.02 -9.84 -18.80
CA GLU A 126 -8.58 -9.14 -19.96
C GLU A 126 -8.22 -7.66 -20.02
N THR A 127 -7.60 -7.13 -18.97
CA THR A 127 -7.13 -5.73 -18.92
C THR A 127 -5.89 -5.55 -19.80
N PRO A 128 -5.77 -4.49 -20.62
CA PRO A 128 -4.54 -4.18 -21.31
C PRO A 128 -3.35 -4.14 -20.35
N LYS A 129 -2.26 -4.85 -20.67
CA LYS A 129 -1.14 -5.05 -19.74
C LYS A 129 -0.15 -3.89 -19.72
N ASP A 130 0.00 -3.19 -20.84
CA ASP A 130 0.93 -2.08 -20.99
C ASP A 130 0.16 -0.76 -21.03
N GLN A 131 0.65 0.22 -20.26
CA GLN A 131 -0.01 1.52 -20.14
C GLN A 131 -1.51 1.37 -19.88
N THR A 132 -1.86 0.50 -18.90
CA THR A 132 -3.25 0.19 -18.53
C THR A 132 -4.03 1.48 -18.29
N PRO A 133 -5.10 1.75 -19.08
CA PRO A 133 -5.83 3.00 -19.00
C PRO A 133 -6.48 3.24 -17.64
N GLN A 134 -6.67 4.51 -17.26
CA GLN A 134 -7.39 4.91 -16.04
C GLN A 134 -8.80 4.31 -16.00
N VAL A 135 -9.51 4.35 -17.12
CA VAL A 135 -10.84 3.72 -17.28
C VAL A 135 -10.71 2.55 -18.23
N THR A 136 -10.91 1.35 -17.74
CA THR A 136 -10.75 0.11 -18.50
C THR A 136 -11.50 -1.05 -17.83
N ILE A 137 -11.44 -2.23 -18.44
CA ILE A 137 -12.06 -3.46 -17.90
C ILE A 137 -11.31 -3.87 -16.61
N GLN A 138 -12.06 -4.01 -15.54
CA GLN A 138 -11.61 -4.53 -14.25
C GLN A 138 -12.31 -5.86 -13.96
N ARG A 139 -11.67 -6.99 -14.32
CA ARG A 139 -12.17 -8.35 -14.10
C ARG A 139 -11.10 -9.21 -13.43
N PRO A 140 -10.75 -8.90 -12.18
CA PRO A 140 -9.75 -9.66 -11.44
C PRO A 140 -10.25 -11.08 -11.17
N THR A 141 -9.30 -12.01 -11.04
CA THR A 141 -9.58 -13.43 -10.74
C THR A 141 -9.27 -13.80 -9.29
N SER A 142 -8.78 -12.86 -8.49
CA SER A 142 -8.50 -13.07 -7.06
C SER A 142 -9.57 -12.41 -6.18
N ILE A 143 -9.87 -13.00 -5.01
CA ILE A 143 -10.81 -12.41 -4.04
C ILE A 143 -10.35 -11.03 -3.57
N TYR A 144 -9.03 -10.82 -3.45
CA TYR A 144 -8.45 -9.52 -3.15
C TYR A 144 -8.79 -8.49 -4.24
N GLY A 145 -8.57 -8.82 -5.50
CA GLY A 145 -8.90 -7.95 -6.62
C GLY A 145 -10.38 -7.65 -6.73
N VAL A 146 -11.24 -8.66 -6.55
CA VAL A 146 -12.71 -8.51 -6.50
C VAL A 146 -13.10 -7.50 -5.41
N ALA A 147 -12.51 -7.61 -4.21
CA ALA A 147 -12.77 -6.66 -3.13
C ALA A 147 -12.28 -5.24 -3.47
N LYS A 148 -11.14 -5.10 -4.19
CA LYS A 148 -10.65 -3.77 -4.60
C LYS A 148 -11.58 -3.12 -5.62
N VAL A 149 -12.06 -3.84 -6.65
CA VAL A 149 -13.04 -3.34 -7.62
C VAL A 149 -14.35 -2.96 -6.93
N ALA A 150 -14.87 -3.84 -6.08
CA ALA A 150 -16.10 -3.56 -5.33
C ALA A 150 -15.92 -2.32 -4.42
N GLY A 151 -14.75 -2.15 -3.81
CA GLY A 151 -14.42 -0.96 -3.01
C GLY A 151 -14.37 0.32 -3.83
N GLU A 152 -13.78 0.30 -5.03
CA GLU A 152 -13.80 1.43 -5.97
C GLU A 152 -15.23 1.83 -6.34
N LEU A 153 -16.07 0.87 -6.73
CA LEU A 153 -17.47 1.12 -7.07
C LEU A 153 -18.27 1.64 -5.87
N LEU A 154 -17.98 1.13 -4.67
CA LEU A 154 -18.63 1.58 -3.45
C LEU A 154 -18.21 3.02 -3.10
N ALA A 155 -16.95 3.39 -3.30
CA ALA A 155 -16.47 4.76 -3.12
C ALA A 155 -17.17 5.75 -4.08
N ASP A 156 -17.28 5.40 -5.37
CA ASP A 156 -18.04 6.18 -6.36
C ASP A 156 -19.51 6.34 -5.96
N TYR A 157 -20.16 5.27 -5.46
CA TYR A 157 -21.53 5.32 -4.99
C TYR A 157 -21.68 6.28 -3.80
N TYR A 158 -20.80 6.17 -2.79
CA TYR A 158 -20.87 7.05 -1.60
C TYR A 158 -20.58 8.51 -1.95
N HIS A 159 -19.67 8.75 -2.87
CA HIS A 159 -19.43 10.09 -3.39
C HIS A 159 -20.67 10.65 -4.09
N SER A 160 -21.17 9.94 -5.08
CA SER A 160 -22.28 10.41 -5.93
C SER A 160 -23.61 10.53 -5.16
N ARG A 161 -23.87 9.59 -4.25
CA ARG A 161 -25.16 9.51 -3.54
C ARG A 161 -25.21 10.34 -2.28
N PHE A 162 -24.10 10.46 -1.57
CA PHE A 162 -24.06 11.06 -0.24
C PHE A 162 -23.05 12.22 -0.12
N GLY A 163 -22.30 12.53 -1.15
CA GLY A 163 -21.29 13.59 -1.14
C GLY A 163 -20.08 13.31 -0.26
N VAL A 164 -19.80 12.04 0.06
CA VAL A 164 -18.59 11.69 0.82
C VAL A 164 -17.35 11.94 -0.06
N ASP A 165 -16.39 12.70 0.46
CA ASP A 165 -15.11 12.90 -0.22
C ASP A 165 -14.27 11.63 -0.13
N CYS A 166 -14.44 10.74 -1.13
CA CYS A 166 -13.67 9.51 -1.29
C CYS A 166 -12.53 9.74 -2.27
N ARG A 167 -11.33 9.31 -1.91
CA ARG A 167 -10.15 9.40 -2.76
C ARG A 167 -9.33 8.11 -2.65
N GLY A 168 -8.82 7.62 -3.77
CA GLY A 168 -8.08 6.36 -3.79
C GLY A 168 -6.95 6.37 -4.80
N LEU A 169 -6.03 5.41 -4.64
CA LEU A 169 -4.93 5.14 -5.54
C LEU A 169 -4.91 3.64 -5.89
N ARG A 170 -4.77 3.31 -7.16
CA ARG A 170 -4.40 1.96 -7.60
C ARG A 170 -2.89 1.82 -7.46
N LEU A 171 -2.48 1.44 -6.25
CA LEU A 171 -1.08 1.32 -5.90
C LEU A 171 -0.43 0.17 -6.65
N PRO A 172 0.78 0.38 -7.22
CA PRO A 172 1.65 -0.69 -7.69
C PRO A 172 2.14 -1.60 -6.56
N GLY A 173 2.99 -2.56 -6.88
CA GLY A 173 3.74 -3.30 -5.86
C GLY A 173 4.63 -2.37 -5.04
N LEU A 174 4.51 -2.40 -3.71
CA LEU A 174 5.23 -1.47 -2.85
C LEU A 174 6.54 -2.05 -2.35
N ILE A 175 7.61 -1.25 -2.47
CA ILE A 175 8.95 -1.57 -1.97
C ILE A 175 9.23 -0.72 -0.74
N SER A 176 9.44 -1.33 0.43
CA SER A 176 9.64 -0.67 1.71
C SER A 176 10.76 -1.30 2.52
N SER A 177 11.53 -0.48 3.24
CA SER A 177 12.55 -0.95 4.18
C SER A 177 12.07 -1.05 5.62
N GLU A 178 10.91 -0.50 5.98
CA GLU A 178 10.50 -0.37 7.38
C GLU A 178 9.80 -1.61 7.92
N THR A 179 8.90 -2.20 7.17
CA THR A 179 8.17 -3.40 7.60
C THR A 179 8.47 -4.54 6.64
N LEU A 180 8.76 -5.72 7.20
CA LEU A 180 8.94 -6.93 6.41
C LEU A 180 7.64 -7.26 5.66
N PRO A 181 7.74 -7.96 4.53
CA PRO A 181 6.59 -8.37 3.73
C PRO A 181 5.55 -9.16 4.51
N GLY A 182 4.27 -8.98 4.13
CA GLY A 182 3.13 -9.56 4.82
C GLY A 182 2.33 -10.60 4.04
N GLY A 183 2.91 -11.22 3.00
CA GLY A 183 2.24 -12.23 2.17
C GLY A 183 1.64 -11.66 0.89
N GLY A 184 2.28 -10.66 0.28
CA GLY A 184 1.94 -10.13 -1.05
C GLY A 184 2.68 -10.84 -2.18
N THR A 185 2.12 -10.79 -3.39
CA THR A 185 2.75 -11.35 -4.60
C THR A 185 4.01 -10.58 -4.99
N THR A 186 4.13 -9.30 -4.62
CA THR A 186 5.27 -8.43 -4.92
C THR A 186 6.34 -8.40 -3.82
N ASP A 187 6.19 -9.21 -2.79
CA ASP A 187 7.08 -9.20 -1.61
C ASP A 187 8.52 -9.58 -1.94
N TYR A 188 8.76 -10.27 -3.07
CA TYR A 188 10.11 -10.56 -3.57
C TYR A 188 10.96 -9.29 -3.70
N ALA A 189 10.35 -8.18 -4.10
CA ALA A 189 11.04 -6.91 -4.33
C ALA A 189 11.45 -6.19 -3.03
N VAL A 190 11.03 -6.71 -1.88
CA VAL A 190 11.51 -6.30 -0.55
C VAL A 190 12.50 -7.32 -0.01
N ASP A 191 12.16 -8.61 -0.04
CA ASP A 191 12.97 -9.70 0.50
C ASP A 191 14.35 -9.73 -0.16
N ILE A 192 14.43 -9.52 -1.47
CA ILE A 192 15.69 -9.52 -2.23
C ILE A 192 16.75 -8.59 -1.62
N PHE A 193 16.37 -7.42 -1.09
CA PHE A 193 17.30 -6.48 -0.47
C PHE A 193 17.86 -6.99 0.85
N TYR A 194 17.00 -7.58 1.70
CA TYR A 194 17.41 -8.16 2.98
C TYR A 194 18.34 -9.36 2.78
N GLN A 195 17.98 -10.22 1.81
CA GLN A 195 18.79 -11.40 1.47
C GLN A 195 20.12 -11.01 0.82
N ALA A 196 20.11 -10.04 -0.09
CA ALA A 196 21.33 -9.53 -0.72
C ALA A 196 22.32 -8.97 0.31
N VAL A 197 21.86 -8.20 1.29
CA VAL A 197 22.74 -7.63 2.32
C VAL A 197 23.25 -8.69 3.29
N ARG A 198 22.42 -9.69 3.67
CA ARG A 198 22.78 -10.72 4.65
C ARG A 198 23.60 -11.85 4.06
N TYR A 199 23.18 -12.33 2.90
CA TYR A 199 23.65 -13.63 2.38
C TYR A 199 24.24 -13.52 0.97
N ARG A 200 24.10 -12.36 0.29
CA ARG A 200 24.50 -12.17 -1.12
C ARG A 200 23.83 -13.17 -2.07
N HIS A 201 22.71 -13.71 -1.65
CA HIS A 201 21.96 -14.71 -2.39
C HIS A 201 20.48 -14.55 -2.13
N TYR A 202 19.64 -14.78 -3.16
CA TYR A 202 18.18 -14.79 -3.04
C TYR A 202 17.58 -15.80 -4.02
N THR A 203 16.58 -16.55 -3.56
CA THR A 203 15.75 -17.41 -4.42
C THR A 203 14.40 -16.73 -4.64
N CYS A 204 14.14 -16.27 -5.87
CA CYS A 204 12.92 -15.57 -6.22
C CYS A 204 11.82 -16.56 -6.60
N PHE A 205 10.60 -16.30 -6.10
CA PHE A 205 9.42 -17.13 -6.38
C PHE A 205 8.65 -16.69 -7.63
N LEU A 206 9.12 -15.69 -8.37
CA LEU A 206 8.60 -15.31 -9.69
C LEU A 206 9.65 -15.56 -10.77
N ARG A 207 9.22 -15.72 -12.02
CA ARG A 207 10.13 -15.83 -13.16
C ARG A 207 11.00 -14.58 -13.31
N PRO A 208 12.22 -14.71 -13.88
CA PRO A 208 13.15 -13.59 -14.03
C PRO A 208 12.59 -12.44 -14.87
N ASP A 209 11.72 -12.75 -15.82
CA ASP A 209 11.14 -11.82 -16.80
C ASP A 209 9.74 -11.30 -16.42
N THR A 210 9.23 -11.66 -15.23
CA THR A 210 7.92 -11.20 -14.76
C THR A 210 7.92 -9.69 -14.50
N ARG A 211 7.38 -8.93 -15.44
CA ARG A 211 7.34 -7.46 -15.35
C ARG A 211 6.13 -7.01 -14.59
N LEU A 212 6.33 -6.18 -13.58
CA LEU A 212 5.29 -5.57 -12.75
C LEU A 212 5.57 -4.09 -12.54
N ASP A 213 4.50 -3.32 -12.41
CA ASP A 213 4.58 -1.93 -11.95
C ASP A 213 4.85 -1.92 -10.44
N MET A 214 5.90 -1.21 -10.02
CA MET A 214 6.38 -1.13 -8.65
C MET A 214 6.57 0.33 -8.23
N MET A 215 6.47 0.59 -6.93
CA MET A 215 6.66 1.93 -6.37
C MET A 215 7.42 1.87 -5.05
N TYR A 216 8.37 2.78 -4.87
CA TYR A 216 9.05 2.93 -3.60
C TYR A 216 8.15 3.60 -2.56
N MET A 217 8.18 3.14 -1.32
CA MET A 217 7.25 3.60 -0.28
C MET A 217 7.27 5.12 -0.04
N PRO A 218 8.39 5.84 -0.08
CA PRO A 218 8.37 7.30 0.02
C PRO A 218 7.51 7.99 -1.03
N ASP A 219 7.52 7.49 -2.28
CA ASP A 219 6.63 8.00 -3.34
C ASP A 219 5.16 7.64 -3.06
N ALA A 220 4.88 6.42 -2.59
CA ALA A 220 3.52 6.02 -2.23
C ALA A 220 2.94 6.89 -1.09
N ILE A 221 3.72 7.13 -0.04
CA ILE A 221 3.30 7.99 1.09
C ILE A 221 3.03 9.41 0.61
N ARG A 222 3.91 9.96 -0.23
CA ARG A 222 3.73 11.28 -0.81
C ARG A 222 2.48 11.34 -1.68
N ALA A 223 2.25 10.34 -2.55
CA ALA A 223 1.07 10.26 -3.39
C ALA A 223 -0.23 10.27 -2.57
N MET A 224 -0.29 9.50 -1.48
CA MET A 224 -1.46 9.46 -0.59
C MET A 224 -1.73 10.82 0.05
N ILE A 225 -0.70 11.49 0.55
CA ILE A 225 -0.82 12.79 1.21
C ILE A 225 -1.21 13.88 0.20
N GLU A 226 -0.53 13.93 -0.96
CA GLU A 226 -0.80 14.92 -2.01
C GLU A 226 -2.20 14.78 -2.59
N LEU A 227 -2.68 13.55 -2.84
CA LEU A 227 -4.05 13.31 -3.30
C LEU A 227 -5.08 13.83 -2.28
N MET A 228 -4.90 13.54 -1.00
CA MET A 228 -5.83 14.04 0.04
C MET A 228 -5.77 15.56 0.24
N GLN A 229 -4.71 16.22 -0.20
CA GLN A 229 -4.57 17.67 -0.18
C GLN A 229 -4.97 18.36 -1.49
N ALA A 230 -5.18 17.58 -2.54
CA ALA A 230 -5.58 18.12 -3.82
C ALA A 230 -6.95 18.82 -3.72
N ASP A 231 -7.12 19.87 -4.51
CA ASP A 231 -8.41 20.54 -4.62
C ASP A 231 -9.45 19.58 -5.23
N SER A 232 -10.51 19.29 -4.48
CA SER A 232 -11.56 18.34 -4.86
C SER A 232 -12.23 18.71 -6.20
N VAL A 233 -12.32 20.00 -6.53
CA VAL A 233 -12.89 20.49 -7.80
C VAL A 233 -12.09 20.02 -9.02
N ARG A 234 -10.81 19.72 -8.83
CA ARG A 234 -9.92 19.25 -9.90
C ARG A 234 -9.92 17.74 -10.08
N LEU A 235 -10.47 17.01 -9.11
CA LEU A 235 -10.45 15.54 -9.15
C LEU A 235 -11.61 15.02 -9.99
N HIS A 236 -11.29 14.26 -11.04
CA HIS A 236 -12.27 13.63 -11.92
C HIS A 236 -12.58 12.17 -11.55
N HIS A 237 -11.78 11.58 -10.64
CA HIS A 237 -11.94 10.21 -10.19
C HIS A 237 -12.01 10.16 -8.66
N HIS A 238 -13.16 9.74 -8.13
CA HIS A 238 -13.41 9.62 -6.69
C HIS A 238 -13.30 8.18 -6.16
N ASN A 239 -13.00 7.24 -7.04
CA ASN A 239 -12.74 5.83 -6.71
C ASN A 239 -11.25 5.58 -6.49
N ALA A 240 -10.44 5.66 -7.56
CA ALA A 240 -9.00 5.49 -7.50
C ALA A 240 -8.31 6.04 -8.75
N TYR A 241 -7.15 6.67 -8.55
CA TYR A 241 -6.24 7.06 -9.64
C TYR A 241 -5.21 5.97 -9.88
N ASN A 242 -4.89 5.70 -11.14
CA ASN A 242 -3.67 5.02 -11.51
C ASN A 242 -2.47 5.88 -11.12
N VAL A 243 -1.46 5.30 -10.48
CA VAL A 243 -0.17 5.94 -10.20
C VAL A 243 0.96 5.01 -10.62
N ALA A 244 1.86 5.48 -11.46
CA ALA A 244 3.01 4.73 -11.95
C ALA A 244 4.30 5.25 -11.33
N ALA A 245 5.30 4.37 -11.22
CA ALA A 245 6.66 4.76 -10.84
C ALA A 245 7.71 3.96 -11.62
N ILE A 246 7.92 2.67 -11.31
CA ILE A 246 9.00 1.86 -11.86
C ILE A 246 8.41 0.54 -12.37
N SER A 247 8.40 0.32 -13.69
CA SER A 247 8.07 -0.99 -14.26
C SER A 247 9.35 -1.81 -14.36
N LEU A 248 9.46 -2.89 -13.58
CA LEU A 248 10.69 -3.69 -13.49
C LEU A 248 10.42 -5.20 -13.42
N THR A 249 11.45 -5.98 -13.69
CA THR A 249 11.47 -7.45 -13.51
C THR A 249 12.39 -7.85 -12.34
N PRO A 250 12.24 -9.07 -11.79
CA PRO A 250 13.17 -9.59 -10.78
C PRO A 250 14.63 -9.52 -11.22
N GLU A 251 14.92 -9.82 -12.48
CA GLU A 251 16.29 -9.79 -13.02
C GLU A 251 16.84 -8.36 -13.16
N GLU A 252 16.02 -7.40 -13.58
CA GLU A 252 16.41 -5.98 -13.63
C GLU A 252 16.73 -5.45 -12.23
N LEU A 253 15.92 -5.82 -11.22
CA LEU A 253 16.14 -5.46 -9.82
C LEU A 253 17.43 -6.08 -9.29
N ALA A 254 17.68 -7.37 -9.59
CA ALA A 254 18.93 -8.05 -9.24
C ALA A 254 20.13 -7.39 -9.91
N GLY A 255 20.00 -6.97 -11.18
CA GLY A 255 21.01 -6.22 -11.91
C GLY A 255 21.36 -4.88 -11.23
N ALA A 256 20.35 -4.14 -10.76
CA ALA A 256 20.58 -2.92 -10.02
C ALA A 256 21.27 -3.17 -8.67
N ILE A 257 20.92 -4.25 -7.96
CA ILE A 257 21.57 -4.65 -6.71
C ILE A 257 23.04 -5.02 -6.94
N ARG A 258 23.36 -5.75 -8.03
CA ARG A 258 24.75 -6.15 -8.38
C ARG A 258 25.68 -4.95 -8.61
N LYS A 259 25.17 -3.79 -8.99
CA LYS A 259 25.99 -2.56 -9.07
C LYS A 259 26.55 -2.13 -7.71
N HIS A 260 25.89 -2.50 -6.60
CA HIS A 260 26.28 -2.18 -5.24
C HIS A 260 26.83 -3.38 -4.45
N ILE A 261 26.50 -4.60 -4.86
CA ILE A 261 26.94 -5.88 -4.29
C ILE A 261 27.28 -6.79 -5.46
N PRO A 262 28.49 -6.69 -6.05
CA PRO A 262 28.86 -7.43 -7.28
C PRO A 262 28.72 -8.95 -7.18
N GLU A 263 28.90 -9.51 -5.98
CA GLU A 263 28.82 -10.94 -5.70
C GLU A 263 27.37 -11.44 -5.44
N PHE A 264 26.37 -10.58 -5.61
CA PHE A 264 24.97 -10.99 -5.42
C PHE A 264 24.48 -11.95 -6.51
N VAL A 265 23.98 -13.10 -6.08
CA VAL A 265 23.40 -14.14 -6.92
C VAL A 265 21.91 -14.25 -6.68
N ILE A 266 21.13 -14.42 -7.74
CA ILE A 266 19.70 -14.72 -7.68
C ILE A 266 19.43 -16.04 -8.39
N ASP A 267 18.65 -16.92 -7.74
CA ASP A 267 18.08 -18.13 -8.30
C ASP A 267 16.55 -18.00 -8.37
N TYR A 268 15.91 -18.90 -9.10
CA TYR A 268 14.47 -18.86 -9.34
C TYR A 268 13.83 -20.21 -9.02
N GLU A 269 12.88 -20.20 -8.05
CA GLU A 269 12.01 -21.31 -7.74
C GLU A 269 10.56 -20.80 -7.79
N VAL A 270 9.95 -20.93 -8.97
CA VAL A 270 8.67 -20.28 -9.29
C VAL A 270 7.52 -20.93 -8.52
N ASP A 271 6.82 -20.12 -7.71
CA ASP A 271 5.54 -20.47 -7.09
C ASP A 271 4.41 -20.30 -8.12
N PRO A 272 3.75 -21.39 -8.56
CA PRO A 272 2.74 -21.31 -9.62
C PRO A 272 1.55 -20.40 -9.27
N MET A 273 1.12 -20.38 -7.99
CA MET A 273 -0.01 -19.56 -7.56
C MET A 273 0.34 -18.07 -7.60
N ARG A 274 1.48 -17.68 -7.03
CA ARG A 274 1.95 -16.29 -7.04
C ARG A 274 2.27 -15.82 -8.45
N GLN A 275 2.83 -16.69 -9.29
CA GLN A 275 3.11 -16.39 -10.70
C GLN A 275 1.82 -16.13 -11.47
N ALA A 276 0.79 -16.96 -11.30
CA ALA A 276 -0.50 -16.78 -11.96
C ALA A 276 -1.16 -15.44 -11.55
N ILE A 277 -1.05 -15.06 -10.28
CA ILE A 277 -1.51 -13.74 -9.81
C ILE A 277 -0.72 -12.62 -10.48
N ALA A 278 0.61 -12.69 -10.49
CA ALA A 278 1.48 -11.70 -11.12
C ALA A 278 1.18 -11.55 -12.62
N ASP A 279 1.01 -12.68 -13.34
CA ASP A 279 0.68 -12.69 -14.77
C ASP A 279 -0.70 -12.07 -15.07
N SER A 280 -1.59 -12.01 -14.09
CA SER A 280 -2.91 -11.38 -14.24
C SER A 280 -2.87 -9.84 -14.13
N TRP A 281 -1.80 -9.26 -13.57
CA TRP A 281 -1.69 -7.83 -13.31
C TRP A 281 -1.05 -7.05 -14.47
N PRO A 282 -1.21 -5.71 -14.51
CA PRO A 282 -0.52 -4.83 -15.45
C PRO A 282 1.00 -4.88 -15.31
N ARG A 283 1.68 -4.72 -16.45
CA ARG A 283 3.12 -4.46 -16.50
C ARG A 283 3.45 -3.00 -16.29
N SER A 284 2.52 -2.10 -16.68
CA SER A 284 2.58 -0.67 -16.42
C SER A 284 1.18 -0.06 -16.48
N VAL A 285 0.97 1.05 -15.78
CA VAL A 285 -0.31 1.79 -15.82
C VAL A 285 -0.11 3.19 -16.41
N ASP A 286 -1.15 3.70 -17.06
CA ASP A 286 -1.22 5.08 -17.51
C ASP A 286 -1.69 5.98 -16.36
N ASP A 287 -0.82 6.86 -15.88
CA ASP A 287 -1.05 7.78 -14.76
C ASP A 287 -1.32 9.24 -15.19
N ARG A 288 -1.63 9.47 -16.48
CA ARG A 288 -1.88 10.82 -17.00
C ARG A 288 -2.98 11.56 -16.26
N ALA A 289 -4.04 10.85 -15.82
CA ALA A 289 -5.09 11.45 -15.02
C ALA A 289 -4.54 12.04 -13.71
N ALA A 290 -3.74 11.28 -12.97
CA ALA A 290 -3.09 11.75 -11.75
C ALA A 290 -2.16 12.95 -12.00
N ARG A 291 -1.38 12.93 -13.07
CA ARG A 291 -0.51 14.04 -13.47
C ARG A 291 -1.30 15.30 -13.80
N CYS A 292 -2.41 15.18 -14.50
CA CYS A 292 -3.24 16.33 -14.90
C CYS A 292 -4.00 16.92 -13.70
N ASP A 293 -4.64 16.07 -12.90
CA ASP A 293 -5.59 16.50 -11.87
C ASP A 293 -4.90 17.03 -10.62
N TRP A 294 -3.84 16.36 -10.17
CA TRP A 294 -3.14 16.73 -8.93
C TRP A 294 -1.61 16.71 -9.03
N ARG A 295 -1.05 16.73 -10.27
CA ARG A 295 0.38 16.92 -10.57
C ARG A 295 1.28 15.80 -10.04
N TRP A 296 0.77 14.58 -10.00
CA TRP A 296 1.54 13.42 -9.59
C TRP A 296 2.81 13.26 -10.43
N GLN A 297 3.91 12.94 -9.78
CA GLN A 297 5.17 12.55 -10.42
C GLN A 297 5.99 11.72 -9.45
N ALA A 298 6.40 10.52 -9.86
CA ALA A 298 7.36 9.72 -9.09
C ALA A 298 8.72 10.44 -9.00
N GLN A 299 9.39 10.32 -7.84
CA GLN A 299 10.68 10.93 -7.58
C GLN A 299 11.83 9.91 -7.59
N TYR A 300 11.51 8.63 -7.45
CA TYR A 300 12.49 7.56 -7.44
C TYR A 300 12.43 6.75 -8.73
N ASP A 301 13.60 6.51 -9.30
CA ASP A 301 13.83 5.51 -10.33
C ASP A 301 14.43 4.22 -9.72
N LEU A 302 14.74 3.22 -10.56
CA LEU A 302 15.31 1.95 -10.11
C LEU A 302 16.65 2.13 -9.38
N GLU A 303 17.51 3.00 -9.86
CA GLU A 303 18.85 3.22 -9.31
C GLU A 303 18.82 3.91 -7.95
N THR A 304 18.11 5.02 -7.87
CA THR A 304 17.98 5.82 -6.63
C THR A 304 17.23 5.06 -5.54
N MET A 305 16.17 4.33 -5.91
CA MET A 305 15.45 3.44 -5.00
C MET A 305 16.37 2.32 -4.48
N THR A 306 17.11 1.65 -5.38
CA THR A 306 18.02 0.55 -4.99
C THR A 306 19.09 1.03 -4.02
N ALA A 307 19.72 2.16 -4.29
CA ALA A 307 20.75 2.74 -3.43
C ALA A 307 20.20 3.07 -2.02
N ASP A 308 19.04 3.73 -1.94
CA ASP A 308 18.42 4.08 -0.66
C ASP A 308 17.95 2.84 0.11
N MET A 309 17.31 1.86 -0.57
CA MET A 309 16.90 0.59 0.04
C MET A 309 18.10 -0.15 0.66
N LEU A 310 19.18 -0.34 -0.08
CA LEU A 310 20.39 -1.00 0.44
C LEU A 310 20.98 -0.25 1.63
N SER A 311 21.02 1.07 1.57
CA SER A 311 21.49 1.91 2.70
C SER A 311 20.64 1.72 3.95
N ARG A 312 19.31 1.76 3.83
CA ARG A 312 18.38 1.60 4.95
C ARG A 312 18.41 0.18 5.52
N VAL A 313 18.42 -0.84 4.67
CA VAL A 313 18.48 -2.24 5.09
C VAL A 313 19.79 -2.54 5.83
N ARG A 314 20.95 -2.07 5.34
CA ARG A 314 22.25 -2.18 6.04
C ARG A 314 22.20 -1.56 7.43
N ARG A 315 21.69 -0.32 7.55
CA ARG A 315 21.55 0.36 8.85
C ARG A 315 20.65 -0.41 9.83
N LYS A 316 19.59 -1.02 9.31
CA LYS A 316 18.62 -1.77 10.12
C LYS A 316 19.21 -3.10 10.63
N ILE A 317 19.90 -3.83 9.77
CA ILE A 317 20.61 -5.08 10.13
C ILE A 317 21.68 -4.80 11.19
N ASN A 318 22.49 -3.74 11.00
CA ASN A 318 23.54 -3.38 11.94
C ASN A 318 23.01 -2.93 13.32
N LYS A 319 21.81 -2.33 13.38
CA LYS A 319 21.16 -1.98 14.66
C LYS A 319 20.63 -3.17 15.44
N VAL A 320 20.23 -4.24 14.75
CA VAL A 320 19.67 -5.47 15.36
C VAL A 320 20.79 -6.40 15.81
N SER A 321 21.98 -6.34 15.22
CA SER A 321 23.16 -7.14 15.58
C SER A 321 24.31 -6.24 16.04
N PRO A 322 24.28 -5.64 17.24
CA PRO A 322 25.39 -4.82 17.71
C PRO A 322 26.63 -5.65 18.12
N HIS A 323 26.57 -6.99 18.06
CA HIS A 323 27.62 -7.92 18.47
C HIS A 323 27.70 -9.12 17.51
N ALA A 324 28.12 -8.90 16.27
CA ALA A 324 28.82 -9.91 15.49
C ALA A 324 30.23 -9.41 15.25
N PRO A 325 31.27 -10.20 15.61
CA PRO A 325 32.68 -9.82 15.47
C PRO A 325 33.08 -9.59 14.02
#